data_26dd8d4e5fe9cabd3504534da4a80fe4
#
_entry.id   26dd8d4e5fe9cabd3504534da4a80fe4
#
_cell.length_a   1.000
_cell.length_b   1.000
_cell.length_c   1.000
_cell.angle_alpha   90.00
_cell.angle_beta   90.00
_cell.angle_gamma   90.00
#
_symmetry.space_group_name_H-M   'P 1'
#
loop_
_entity.id
_entity.type
_entity.pdbx_description
1 polymer ?
#
loop_
_entity_poly.entity_id
_entity_poly.type
_entity_poly.pdbx_seq_one_letter_code
_entity_poly.pdbx_strand_id
1 'polypeptide(L)'
;MNLDHTIVPASSKEDAARSFAYVFGLPYDGISGEFAPVRVNESLTLDFYNQDDFGWHHYAFHVGEDEFDQILGRIRDEGMPYGDGPQRSDNMKVGAPFQGGRSVYFRSEDDHIFEFMTEPQTGAA
;
A
#
# COMPACT_ATOMS: atom_id res chain seq x y z
N MET A 1 -14.27 17.36 -0.13
CA MET A 1 -12.92 17.39 -0.71
C MET A 1 -12.32 16.02 -0.58
N ASN A 2 -11.80 15.49 -1.69
CA ASN A 2 -11.18 14.16 -1.73
C ASN A 2 -9.79 14.28 -2.34
N LEU A 3 -8.87 13.45 -1.88
CA LEU A 3 -7.60 13.28 -2.59
C LEU A 3 -7.89 12.52 -3.88
N ASP A 4 -7.67 13.16 -5.02
CA ASP A 4 -8.02 12.60 -6.33
C ASP A 4 -6.93 11.63 -6.83
N HIS A 5 -5.70 12.10 -6.84
CA HIS A 5 -4.56 11.27 -7.23
C HIS A 5 -3.30 11.78 -6.54
N THR A 6 -2.31 10.91 -6.46
CA THR A 6 -0.98 11.30 -5.99
C THR A 6 0.06 10.48 -6.73
N ILE A 7 1.25 11.06 -6.88
CA ILE A 7 2.36 10.40 -7.57
C ILE A 7 3.09 9.51 -6.57
N VAL A 8 3.35 8.27 -6.98
CA VAL A 8 4.21 7.35 -6.23
C VAL A 8 5.49 7.18 -7.04
N PRO A 9 6.60 7.75 -6.58
CA PRO A 9 7.86 7.61 -7.30
C PRO A 9 8.37 6.17 -7.21
N ALA A 10 8.96 5.69 -8.29
CA ALA A 10 9.43 4.32 -8.39
C ALA A 10 10.64 4.23 -9.31
N SER A 11 11.49 3.24 -9.10
CA SER A 11 12.58 2.93 -10.02
C SER A 11 12.07 2.29 -11.30
N SER A 12 10.98 1.52 -11.20
CA SER A 12 10.25 0.96 -12.34
C SER A 12 8.76 1.09 -12.06
N LYS A 13 8.13 2.07 -12.70
CA LYS A 13 6.72 2.38 -12.44
C LYS A 13 5.80 1.19 -12.72
N GLU A 14 6.09 0.44 -13.78
CA GLU A 14 5.24 -0.67 -14.15
C GLU A 14 5.36 -1.84 -13.17
N ASP A 15 6.57 -2.18 -12.77
CA ASP A 15 6.79 -3.23 -11.77
C ASP A 15 6.17 -2.86 -10.43
N ALA A 16 6.36 -1.60 -10.02
CA ALA A 16 5.81 -1.10 -8.76
C ALA A 16 4.27 -1.11 -8.77
N ALA A 17 3.67 -0.65 -9.87
CA ALA A 17 2.21 -0.63 -10.01
C ALA A 17 1.63 -2.05 -10.02
N ARG A 18 2.25 -2.97 -10.74
CA ARG A 18 1.80 -4.37 -10.78
C ARG A 18 1.87 -5.03 -9.42
N SER A 19 2.97 -4.82 -8.70
CA SER A 19 3.17 -5.38 -7.36
C SER A 19 2.12 -4.84 -6.38
N PHE A 20 1.94 -3.52 -6.38
CA PHE A 20 0.93 -2.88 -5.53
C PHE A 20 -0.46 -3.41 -5.84
N ALA A 21 -0.84 -3.43 -7.10
CA ALA A 21 -2.16 -3.90 -7.52
C ALA A 21 -2.39 -5.35 -7.12
N TYR A 22 -1.38 -6.20 -7.31
CA TYR A 22 -1.50 -7.60 -6.92
C TYR A 22 -1.74 -7.75 -5.41
N VAL A 23 -0.92 -7.10 -4.60
CA VAL A 23 -1.00 -7.23 -3.14
C VAL A 23 -2.35 -6.75 -2.62
N PHE A 24 -2.82 -5.60 -3.11
CA PHE A 24 -4.07 -5.01 -2.64
C PHE A 24 -5.31 -5.52 -3.38
N GLY A 25 -5.14 -6.44 -4.34
CA GLY A 25 -6.27 -7.03 -5.04
C GLY A 25 -6.97 -6.07 -5.99
N LEU A 26 -6.22 -5.16 -6.59
CA LEU A 26 -6.75 -4.13 -7.48
C LEU A 26 -6.42 -4.46 -8.93
N PRO A 27 -7.25 -4.05 -9.89
CA PRO A 27 -6.91 -4.22 -11.30
C PRO A 27 -5.78 -3.28 -11.71
N TYR A 28 -4.96 -3.75 -12.65
CA TYR A 28 -3.95 -2.91 -13.28
C TYR A 28 -4.16 -2.95 -14.79
N ASP A 29 -4.42 -1.80 -15.39
CA ASP A 29 -4.81 -1.70 -16.80
C ASP A 29 -3.70 -1.21 -17.72
N GLY A 30 -2.49 -1.07 -17.20
CA GLY A 30 -1.32 -0.70 -18.00
C GLY A 30 -0.96 0.77 -17.90
N ILE A 31 0.01 1.15 -18.72
CA ILE A 31 0.58 2.50 -18.77
C ILE A 31 -0.43 3.47 -19.38
N SER A 32 -0.49 4.68 -18.83
CA SER A 32 -1.24 5.79 -19.39
C SER A 32 -0.34 7.03 -19.39
N GLY A 33 0.12 7.44 -20.57
CA GLY A 33 1.07 8.54 -20.71
C GLY A 33 2.37 8.25 -19.96
N GLU A 34 2.74 9.12 -19.05
CA GLU A 34 3.97 8.97 -18.26
C GLU A 34 3.79 8.13 -17.00
N PHE A 35 2.57 7.70 -16.71
CA PHE A 35 2.24 7.03 -15.46
C PHE A 35 1.84 5.58 -15.65
N ALA A 36 2.01 4.80 -14.58
CA ALA A 36 1.40 3.50 -14.43
C ALA A 36 0.34 3.63 -13.33
N PRO A 37 -0.89 4.01 -13.69
CA PRO A 37 -1.91 4.30 -12.70
C PRO A 37 -2.55 3.04 -12.12
N VAL A 38 -2.83 3.08 -10.81
CA VAL A 38 -3.63 2.06 -10.16
C VAL A 38 -4.81 2.74 -9.47
N ARG A 39 -6.01 2.40 -9.90
CA ARG A 39 -7.23 2.93 -9.30
C ARG A 39 -7.49 2.21 -7.98
N VAL A 40 -7.44 2.96 -6.88
CA VAL A 40 -7.63 2.39 -5.55
C VAL A 40 -9.11 2.22 -5.24
N ASN A 41 -9.90 3.24 -5.57
CA ASN A 41 -11.34 3.24 -5.36
C ASN A 41 -11.98 4.28 -6.29
N GLU A 42 -13.23 4.64 -6.03
CA GLU A 42 -13.97 5.57 -6.89
C GLU A 42 -13.36 6.97 -6.94
N SER A 43 -12.56 7.36 -5.94
CA SER A 43 -12.06 8.73 -5.83
C SER A 43 -10.55 8.87 -5.83
N LEU A 44 -9.78 7.79 -5.75
CA LEU A 44 -8.32 7.87 -5.61
C LEU A 44 -7.61 6.99 -6.63
N THR A 45 -6.64 7.59 -7.33
CA THR A 45 -5.69 6.89 -8.19
C THR A 45 -4.28 7.13 -7.68
N LEU A 46 -3.47 6.07 -7.62
CA LEU A 46 -2.03 6.20 -7.40
C LEU A 46 -1.35 6.16 -8.76
N ASP A 47 -0.63 7.23 -9.09
CA ASP A 47 0.09 7.35 -10.35
C ASP A 47 1.56 7.01 -10.12
N PHE A 48 1.93 5.77 -10.41
CA PHE A 48 3.33 5.36 -10.31
C PHE A 48 4.14 6.00 -11.43
N TYR A 49 5.31 6.51 -11.10
CA TYR A 49 6.10 7.36 -11.98
C TYR A 49 7.58 7.05 -11.83
N ASN A 50 8.29 6.87 -12.95
CA ASN A 50 9.73 6.64 -12.92
C ASN A 50 10.46 7.88 -12.43
N GLN A 51 11.26 7.72 -11.38
CA GLN A 51 12.03 8.80 -10.79
C GLN A 51 13.33 8.24 -10.24
N ASP A 52 14.45 8.95 -10.47
CA ASP A 52 15.77 8.45 -10.10
C ASP A 52 16.08 8.69 -8.62
N ASP A 53 15.76 9.86 -8.13
CA ASP A 53 16.03 10.25 -6.74
C ASP A 53 14.74 10.57 -6.04
N PHE A 54 14.45 9.87 -4.95
CA PHE A 54 13.27 10.15 -4.13
C PHE A 54 13.45 9.58 -2.73
N GLY A 55 12.77 10.18 -1.77
CA GLY A 55 12.68 9.65 -0.42
C GLY A 55 11.54 8.63 -0.31
N TRP A 56 11.50 7.91 0.79
CA TRP A 56 10.42 6.98 1.06
C TRP A 56 9.13 7.75 1.40
N HIS A 57 8.00 7.16 1.03
CA HIS A 57 6.67 7.68 1.41
C HIS A 57 5.96 6.63 2.27
N HIS A 58 4.96 7.07 3.01
CA HIS A 58 4.13 6.19 3.83
C HIS A 58 2.68 6.34 3.39
N TYR A 59 2.12 5.25 2.90
CA TYR A 59 0.72 5.19 2.45
C TYR A 59 -0.03 4.19 3.33
N ALA A 60 -1.16 4.62 3.89
CA ALA A 60 -1.95 3.80 4.79
C ALA A 60 -3.38 3.68 4.25
N PHE A 61 -3.90 2.47 4.25
CA PHE A 61 -5.21 2.16 3.68
C PHE A 61 -6.10 1.53 4.74
N HIS A 62 -7.31 2.07 4.86
CA HIS A 62 -8.34 1.46 5.69
C HIS A 62 -9.06 0.40 4.84
N VAL A 63 -9.16 -0.82 5.35
CA VAL A 63 -9.75 -1.96 4.65
C VAL A 63 -10.74 -2.67 5.56
N GLY A 64 -11.64 -3.46 4.97
CA GLY A 64 -12.51 -4.33 5.76
C GLY A 64 -11.77 -5.55 6.28
N GLU A 65 -12.42 -6.29 7.18
CA GLU A 65 -11.80 -7.47 7.81
C GLU A 65 -11.47 -8.56 6.79
N ASP A 66 -12.40 -8.86 5.89
CA ASP A 66 -12.16 -9.88 4.85
C ASP A 66 -11.07 -9.44 3.89
N GLU A 67 -11.08 -8.17 3.51
CA GLU A 67 -10.08 -7.58 2.64
C GLU A 67 -8.69 -7.64 3.28
N PHE A 68 -8.61 -7.35 4.57
CA PHE A 68 -7.37 -7.47 5.33
C PHE A 68 -6.80 -8.88 5.25
N ASP A 69 -7.63 -9.88 5.48
CA ASP A 69 -7.19 -11.29 5.42
C ASP A 69 -6.74 -11.68 4.02
N GLN A 70 -7.41 -11.19 2.98
CA GLN A 70 -7.03 -11.46 1.58
C GLN A 70 -5.69 -10.82 1.24
N ILE A 71 -5.46 -9.58 1.65
CA ILE A 71 -4.20 -8.88 1.41
C ILE A 71 -3.06 -9.59 2.13
N LEU A 72 -3.25 -9.90 3.40
CA LEU A 72 -2.24 -10.60 4.19
C LEU A 72 -1.94 -11.98 3.59
N GLY A 73 -2.97 -12.67 3.10
CA GLY A 73 -2.80 -13.95 2.43
C GLY A 73 -1.89 -13.87 1.21
N ARG A 74 -2.05 -12.83 0.38
CA ARG A 74 -1.19 -12.64 -0.80
C ARG A 74 0.25 -12.34 -0.41
N ILE A 75 0.44 -11.52 0.64
CA ILE A 75 1.77 -11.21 1.17
C ILE A 75 2.47 -12.49 1.63
N ARG A 76 1.78 -13.33 2.37
CA ARG A 76 2.32 -14.60 2.85
C ARG A 76 2.61 -15.57 1.72
N ASP A 77 1.71 -15.67 0.74
CA ASP A 77 1.88 -16.56 -0.41
C ASP A 77 3.11 -16.19 -1.23
N GLU A 78 3.44 -14.91 -1.32
CA GLU A 78 4.63 -14.44 -2.03
C GLU A 78 5.89 -14.47 -1.17
N GLY A 79 5.79 -14.85 0.09
CA GLY A 79 6.94 -14.84 0.99
C GLY A 79 7.47 -13.46 1.29
N MET A 80 6.64 -12.43 1.18
CA MET A 80 7.06 -11.06 1.43
C MET A 80 7.22 -10.81 2.93
N PRO A 81 8.24 -10.06 3.36
CA PRO A 81 8.31 -9.60 4.74
C PRO A 81 7.17 -8.65 5.06
N TYR A 82 6.65 -8.73 6.29
CA TYR A 82 5.66 -7.80 6.82
C TYR A 82 5.83 -7.69 8.33
N GLY A 83 5.18 -6.72 8.94
CA GLY A 83 5.32 -6.55 10.38
C GLY A 83 4.30 -5.63 11.02
N ASP A 84 4.47 -5.41 12.31
CA ASP A 84 3.50 -4.72 13.15
C ASP A 84 3.78 -3.23 13.34
N GLY A 85 4.75 -2.68 12.65
CA GLY A 85 5.07 -1.26 12.74
C GLY A 85 5.94 -0.78 11.59
N PRO A 86 6.05 0.53 11.37
CA PRO A 86 6.81 1.06 10.24
C PRO A 86 8.31 0.77 10.32
N GLN A 87 8.84 0.63 11.54
CA GLN A 87 10.25 0.25 11.76
C GLN A 87 10.40 -1.20 12.16
N ARG A 88 9.32 -1.96 12.10
CA ARG A 88 9.27 -3.39 12.35
C ARG A 88 8.44 -4.05 11.26
N SER A 89 8.74 -3.70 10.01
CA SER A 89 7.96 -4.17 8.86
C SER A 89 8.37 -5.56 8.38
N ASP A 90 9.22 -6.25 9.13
CA ASP A 90 9.72 -7.58 8.76
C ASP A 90 9.68 -8.58 9.92
N ASN A 91 9.01 -8.27 11.03
CA ASN A 91 8.94 -9.18 12.17
C ASN A 91 7.84 -10.24 12.06
N MET A 92 7.09 -10.23 10.95
CA MET A 92 6.06 -11.21 10.63
C MET A 92 4.90 -11.23 11.63
N LYS A 93 4.64 -10.09 12.26
CA LYS A 93 3.57 -9.93 13.24
C LYS A 93 2.48 -9.01 12.73
N VAL A 94 1.25 -9.33 13.12
CA VAL A 94 0.10 -8.45 12.91
C VAL A 94 0.01 -7.50 14.11
N GLY A 95 -0.14 -6.22 13.83
CA GLY A 95 -0.18 -5.21 14.87
C GLY A 95 -1.56 -5.01 15.46
N ALA A 96 -1.57 -4.41 16.67
CA ALA A 96 -2.78 -3.98 17.37
C ALA A 96 -2.64 -2.48 17.59
N PRO A 97 -3.03 -1.65 16.61
CA PRO A 97 -2.80 -0.22 16.69
C PRO A 97 -3.64 0.45 17.77
N PHE A 98 -3.24 1.66 18.15
CA PHE A 98 -3.88 2.42 19.19
C PHE A 98 -5.39 2.61 18.98
N GLN A 99 -5.79 2.84 17.72
CA GLN A 99 -7.21 3.02 17.38
C GLN A 99 -8.03 1.73 17.43
N GLY A 100 -7.41 0.58 17.69
CA GLY A 100 -8.08 -0.72 17.67
C GLY A 100 -7.93 -1.44 16.36
N GLY A 101 -8.49 -2.63 16.26
CA GLY A 101 -8.40 -3.45 15.06
C GLY A 101 -7.03 -4.06 14.85
N ARG A 102 -6.72 -4.31 13.57
CA ARG A 102 -5.47 -4.94 13.16
C ARG A 102 -4.76 -4.05 12.14
N SER A 103 -3.44 -4.12 12.11
CA SER A 103 -2.64 -3.42 11.09
C SER A 103 -1.45 -4.26 10.68
N VAL A 104 -1.02 -4.06 9.43
CA VAL A 104 0.20 -4.66 8.89
C VAL A 104 0.94 -3.61 8.09
N TYR A 105 2.25 -3.62 8.20
CA TYR A 105 3.17 -2.77 7.46
C TYR A 105 4.07 -3.63 6.60
N PHE A 106 4.37 -3.17 5.38
CA PHE A 106 5.39 -3.81 4.55
C PHE A 106 6.08 -2.75 3.70
N ARG A 107 7.27 -3.09 3.20
CA ARG A 107 8.03 -2.18 2.34
C ARG A 107 7.97 -2.66 0.91
N SER A 108 7.84 -1.70 -0.01
CA SER A 108 7.99 -1.98 -1.44
C SER A 108 9.48 -2.09 -1.79
N GLU A 109 9.76 -2.50 -3.03
CA GLU A 109 11.14 -2.53 -3.55
C GLU A 109 11.80 -1.15 -3.53
N ASP A 110 11.00 -0.10 -3.59
CA ASP A 110 11.47 1.29 -3.54
C ASP A 110 11.50 1.85 -2.11
N ASP A 111 11.35 0.98 -1.11
CA ASP A 111 11.36 1.32 0.31
C ASP A 111 10.21 2.21 0.77
N HIS A 112 9.16 2.36 -0.03
CA HIS A 112 7.95 2.96 0.48
C HIS A 112 7.31 2.04 1.51
N ILE A 113 6.74 2.62 2.55
CA ILE A 113 6.01 1.88 3.57
C ILE A 113 4.54 1.88 3.18
N PHE A 114 3.99 0.67 3.04
CA PHE A 114 2.55 0.50 2.86
C PHE A 114 1.99 -0.13 4.14
N GLU A 115 0.86 0.42 4.56
CA GLU A 115 0.16 -0.03 5.74
C GLU A 115 -1.30 -0.29 5.38
N PHE A 116 -1.88 -1.34 5.94
CA PHE A 116 -3.33 -1.53 5.83
C PHE A 116 -3.87 -1.89 7.21
N MET A 117 -5.05 -1.34 7.51
CA MET A 117 -5.62 -1.43 8.86
C MET A 117 -7.14 -1.60 8.79
N THR A 118 -7.69 -2.26 9.81
CA THR A 118 -9.13 -2.50 9.85
C THR A 118 -9.91 -1.42 10.57
N GLU A 119 -9.23 -0.55 11.33
CA GLU A 119 -9.85 0.62 11.95
C GLU A 119 -9.12 1.88 11.49
N PRO A 120 -9.81 2.90 11.03
CA PRO A 120 -9.14 4.09 10.53
C PRO A 120 -8.51 4.89 11.65
N GLN A 121 -7.40 5.53 11.33
CA GLN A 121 -6.78 6.49 12.21
C GLN A 121 -7.53 7.82 12.09
N THR A 122 -8.65 7.92 12.72
CA THR A 122 -9.49 9.09 12.48
C THR A 122 -9.00 10.33 13.17
N GLY A 123 -8.35 10.23 14.25
CA GLY A 123 -8.02 11.37 15.08
C GLY A 123 -9.24 12.21 15.39
N ALA A 124 -10.38 11.81 14.91
CA ALA A 124 -11.53 12.61 15.04
C ALA A 124 -12.11 12.42 16.38
N ALA A 125 -12.10 13.38 17.05
CA ALA A 125 -12.92 13.21 18.14
C ALA A 125 -14.25 13.69 18.01
#